data_90f34f8d0d2ea7f9ed557e411592d78d
#
_entry.id   90f34f8d0d2ea7f9ed557e411592d78d
#
_cell.length_a   1.000
_cell.length_b   1.000
_cell.length_c   1.000
_cell.angle_alpha   90.00
_cell.angle_beta   90.00
_cell.angle_gamma   90.00
#
_symmetry.space_group_name_H-M   'P 1'
#
loop_
_entity.id
_entity.type
_entity.pdbx_description
1 polymer ?
#
loop_
_entity_poly.entity_id
_entity_poly.type
_entity_poly.pdbx_seq_one_letter_code
_entity_poly.pdbx_strand_id
1 'polypeptide(L)'
;ELGIDIDEMAPAHTHMVFDNKIKPDAITNQATLDKLKSRMVVDGSQGVMKKGVHYEDTFSATPKLETCRLTVVLKVLLELCDLCFDVSNAFGWAKRDKPMALHYPRGMDQYDPVTGERLYMALWLNTYGTPDGGNIWQGERDTFILKRFNIHPWTCKACLMDQCMYYFTYTTTEPVPESEAADARERSGSVPEFQKQL
;
A
#
# COMPACT_ATOMS: atom_id res chain seq x y z
N GLU A 1 30.90 -2.77 -2.09
CA GLU A 1 30.34 -4.05 -1.58
C GLU A 1 29.00 -3.74 -0.93
N LEU A 2 27.93 -4.41 -1.37
CA LEU A 2 26.56 -4.10 -0.95
C LEU A 2 26.15 -4.81 0.37
N GLY A 3 27.09 -5.54 1.00
CA GLY A 3 26.83 -6.27 2.24
C GLY A 3 25.77 -7.40 2.13
N ILE A 4 25.46 -7.83 0.90
CA ILE A 4 24.58 -8.98 0.64
C ILE A 4 25.47 -10.21 0.51
N ASP A 5 25.35 -11.14 1.44
CA ASP A 5 25.94 -12.45 1.29
C ASP A 5 25.06 -13.31 0.39
N ILE A 6 25.54 -13.54 -0.83
CA ILE A 6 24.80 -14.31 -1.86
C ILE A 6 24.75 -15.79 -1.52
N ASP A 7 25.74 -16.30 -0.78
CA ASP A 7 25.77 -17.71 -0.37
C ASP A 7 24.78 -18.01 0.75
N GLU A 8 24.56 -17.04 1.65
CA GLU A 8 23.51 -17.15 2.68
C GLU A 8 22.10 -16.86 2.14
N MET A 9 22.00 -15.87 1.25
CA MET A 9 20.73 -15.44 0.65
C MET A 9 20.66 -15.91 -0.80
N ALA A 10 20.29 -17.16 -1.03
CA ALA A 10 20.08 -17.66 -2.39
C ALA A 10 19.26 -16.68 -3.23
N PRO A 11 19.79 -16.18 -4.37
CA PRO A 11 19.09 -15.14 -5.16
C PRO A 11 17.73 -15.61 -5.65
N ALA A 12 16.72 -14.77 -5.49
CA ALA A 12 15.37 -15.08 -5.96
C ALA A 12 15.27 -14.92 -7.48
N HIS A 13 14.45 -15.75 -8.12
CA HIS A 13 14.22 -15.68 -9.55
C HIS A 13 13.30 -14.54 -9.92
N THR A 14 13.51 -13.97 -11.11
CA THR A 14 12.65 -12.95 -11.68
C THR A 14 12.16 -13.37 -13.07
N HIS A 15 10.99 -12.85 -13.45
CA HIS A 15 10.47 -13.03 -14.79
C HIS A 15 9.77 -11.75 -15.26
N MET A 16 9.66 -11.60 -16.58
CA MET A 16 8.92 -10.50 -17.18
C MET A 16 7.49 -10.94 -17.47
N VAL A 17 6.54 -10.14 -17.01
CA VAL A 17 5.11 -10.28 -17.35
C VAL A 17 4.75 -9.21 -18.35
N PHE A 18 4.22 -9.62 -19.48
CA PHE A 18 3.75 -8.73 -20.55
C PHE A 18 2.23 -8.77 -20.60
N ASP A 19 1.62 -7.61 -20.69
CA ASP A 19 0.17 -7.45 -20.73
C ASP A 19 -0.22 -6.43 -21.80
N ASN A 20 -1.22 -6.78 -22.59
CA ASN A 20 -1.80 -5.93 -23.62
C ASN A 20 -3.08 -5.30 -23.07
N LYS A 21 -3.04 -4.03 -22.75
CA LYS A 21 -4.27 -3.31 -22.42
C LYS A 21 -5.05 -3.02 -23.70
N ILE A 22 -6.24 -3.57 -23.76
CA ILE A 22 -7.18 -3.37 -24.84
C ILE A 22 -8.30 -2.48 -24.35
N LYS A 23 -8.65 -1.47 -25.13
CA LYS A 23 -9.82 -0.63 -24.89
C LYS A 23 -10.74 -0.67 -26.10
N PRO A 24 -12.07 -0.54 -25.92
CA PRO A 24 -12.96 -0.31 -27.03
C PRO A 24 -12.67 1.06 -27.63
N ASP A 25 -12.59 1.12 -28.96
CA ASP A 25 -12.56 2.37 -29.70
C ASP A 25 -13.86 3.14 -29.45
N ALA A 26 -13.76 4.44 -29.19
CA ALA A 26 -14.91 5.28 -28.81
C ALA A 26 -15.99 5.41 -29.92
N ILE A 27 -15.62 5.16 -31.15
CA ILE A 27 -16.52 5.34 -32.33
C ILE A 27 -17.03 3.98 -32.82
N THR A 28 -16.11 3.03 -33.01
CA THR A 28 -16.43 1.74 -33.65
C THR A 28 -16.75 0.64 -32.65
N ASN A 29 -16.49 0.87 -31.38
CA ASN A 29 -16.56 -0.12 -30.28
C ASN A 29 -15.72 -1.39 -30.55
N GLN A 30 -14.78 -1.33 -31.48
CA GLN A 30 -13.85 -2.42 -31.75
C GLN A 30 -12.72 -2.42 -30.71
N ALA A 31 -12.23 -3.60 -30.36
CA ALA A 31 -11.10 -3.75 -29.47
C ALA A 31 -9.82 -3.24 -30.13
N THR A 32 -9.24 -2.19 -29.57
CA THR A 32 -7.96 -1.60 -30.03
C THR A 32 -6.90 -1.70 -28.95
N LEU A 33 -5.65 -1.89 -29.34
CA LEU A 33 -4.52 -1.90 -28.42
C LEU A 33 -4.30 -0.48 -27.88
N ASP A 34 -4.57 -0.30 -26.58
CA ASP A 34 -4.32 0.98 -25.88
C ASP A 34 -2.85 1.11 -25.46
N LYS A 35 -2.31 0.05 -24.86
CA LYS A 35 -0.99 0.13 -24.22
C LYS A 35 -0.36 -1.26 -24.04
N LEU A 36 0.92 -1.35 -24.41
CA LEU A 36 1.77 -2.46 -23.99
C LEU A 36 2.28 -2.17 -22.56
N LYS A 37 2.14 -3.15 -21.69
CA LYS A 37 2.61 -3.05 -20.29
C LYS A 37 3.53 -4.22 -19.98
N SER A 38 4.70 -3.92 -19.42
CA SER A 38 5.60 -4.93 -18.92
C SER A 38 5.90 -4.70 -17.45
N ARG A 39 6.05 -5.79 -16.71
CA ARG A 39 6.47 -5.75 -15.30
C ARG A 39 7.51 -6.82 -15.06
N MET A 40 8.55 -6.47 -14.34
CA MET A 40 9.42 -7.45 -13.71
C MET A 40 8.76 -7.91 -12.41
N VAL A 41 8.66 -9.22 -12.23
CA VAL A 41 8.03 -9.85 -11.07
C VAL A 41 9.02 -10.82 -10.45
N VAL A 42 9.13 -10.80 -9.13
CA VAL A 42 9.92 -11.76 -8.36
C VAL A 42 9.10 -13.04 -8.17
N ASP A 43 9.75 -14.19 -8.30
CA ASP A 43 9.13 -15.46 -7.93
C ASP A 43 9.15 -15.63 -6.41
N GLY A 44 8.05 -15.24 -5.79
CA GLY A 44 7.83 -15.32 -4.35
C GLY A 44 7.33 -16.67 -3.86
N SER A 45 7.38 -17.73 -4.69
CA SER A 45 6.93 -19.06 -4.29
C SER A 45 7.74 -19.58 -3.10
N GLN A 46 7.11 -20.40 -2.25
CA GLN A 46 7.75 -20.97 -1.05
C GLN A 46 8.96 -21.86 -1.36
N GLY A 47 9.07 -22.36 -2.59
CA GLY A 47 10.22 -23.13 -3.05
C GLY A 47 11.46 -22.27 -3.32
N VAL A 48 11.26 -20.98 -3.59
CA VAL A 48 12.30 -20.03 -3.97
C VAL A 48 12.62 -19.08 -2.81
N MET A 49 11.59 -18.52 -2.18
CA MET A 49 11.75 -17.57 -1.08
C MET A 49 11.40 -18.22 0.26
N LYS A 50 12.27 -18.04 1.25
CA LYS A 50 12.14 -18.63 2.59
C LYS A 50 11.94 -17.57 3.65
N LYS A 51 10.99 -17.82 4.56
CA LYS A 51 10.81 -17.00 5.77
C LYS A 51 12.07 -17.06 6.64
N GLY A 52 12.44 -15.94 7.26
CA GLY A 52 13.66 -15.79 8.06
C GLY A 52 14.92 -15.49 7.24
N VAL A 53 14.91 -15.72 5.91
CA VAL A 53 16.02 -15.42 5.01
C VAL A 53 15.68 -14.24 4.10
N HIS A 54 14.60 -14.38 3.31
CA HIS A 54 14.20 -13.40 2.32
C HIS A 54 13.15 -12.41 2.85
N TYR A 55 12.32 -12.85 3.80
CA TYR A 55 11.27 -12.05 4.42
C TYR A 55 10.96 -12.55 5.84
N GLU A 56 10.39 -11.68 6.67
CA GLU A 56 10.00 -12.04 8.04
C GLU A 56 8.49 -12.23 8.16
N ASP A 57 7.71 -11.28 7.73
CA ASP A 57 6.25 -11.30 7.84
C ASP A 57 5.59 -10.95 6.52
N THR A 58 4.51 -11.65 6.22
CA THR A 58 3.72 -11.46 4.99
C THR A 58 2.36 -10.83 5.26
N PHE A 59 2.00 -10.62 6.53
CA PHE A 59 0.71 -10.06 6.88
C PHE A 59 0.57 -8.64 6.35
N SER A 60 -0.51 -8.39 5.65
CA SER A 60 -0.94 -7.06 5.25
C SER A 60 -2.42 -6.92 5.51
N ALA A 61 -2.80 -5.90 6.25
CA ALA A 61 -4.21 -5.64 6.51
C ALA A 61 -4.95 -5.28 5.21
N THR A 62 -6.15 -5.82 5.08
CA THR A 62 -7.12 -5.42 4.06
C THR A 62 -8.33 -4.81 4.74
N PRO A 63 -8.99 -3.79 4.15
CA PRO A 63 -10.19 -3.20 4.74
C PRO A 63 -11.26 -4.25 4.94
N LYS A 64 -11.90 -4.24 6.10
CA LYS A 64 -13.04 -5.11 6.38
C LYS A 64 -14.25 -4.64 5.57
N LEU A 65 -15.04 -5.59 5.08
CA LEU A 65 -16.24 -5.26 4.30
C LEU A 65 -17.26 -4.44 5.12
N GLU A 66 -17.35 -4.75 6.41
CA GLU A 66 -18.19 -4.02 7.35
C GLU A 66 -17.76 -2.56 7.48
N THR A 67 -16.47 -2.32 7.56
CA THR A 67 -15.89 -0.96 7.60
C THR A 67 -16.21 -0.19 6.33
N CYS A 68 -16.04 -0.81 5.17
CA CYS A 68 -16.40 -0.19 3.89
C CYS A 68 -17.88 0.17 3.83
N ARG A 69 -18.76 -0.75 4.26
CA ARG A 69 -20.22 -0.49 4.32
C ARG A 69 -20.57 0.64 5.28
N LEU A 70 -19.96 0.63 6.47
CA LEU A 70 -20.16 1.70 7.46
C LEU A 70 -19.73 3.06 6.90
N THR A 71 -18.60 3.13 6.22
CA THR A 71 -18.13 4.37 5.59
C THR A 71 -19.13 4.91 4.57
N VAL A 72 -19.73 4.03 3.74
CA VAL A 72 -20.78 4.42 2.78
C VAL A 72 -22.02 4.94 3.49
N VAL A 73 -22.45 4.28 4.57
CA VAL A 73 -23.61 4.72 5.37
C VAL A 73 -23.35 6.09 6.00
N LEU A 74 -22.18 6.27 6.64
CA LEU A 74 -21.80 7.54 7.25
C LEU A 74 -21.71 8.66 6.21
N LYS A 75 -21.17 8.38 5.03
CA LYS A 75 -21.14 9.33 3.92
C LYS A 75 -22.53 9.86 3.59
N VAL A 76 -23.50 8.97 3.44
CA VAL A 76 -24.89 9.35 3.10
C VAL A 76 -25.54 10.12 4.25
N LEU A 77 -25.41 9.63 5.49
CA LEU A 77 -26.04 10.24 6.66
C LEU A 77 -25.48 11.61 7.03
N LEU A 78 -24.18 11.81 6.78
CA LEU A 78 -23.48 13.04 7.15
C LEU A 78 -23.20 13.95 5.93
N GLU A 79 -23.74 13.61 4.77
CA GLU A 79 -23.57 14.35 3.50
C GLU A 79 -22.08 14.62 3.16
N LEU A 80 -21.22 13.61 3.40
CA LEU A 80 -19.79 13.74 3.18
C LEU A 80 -19.42 13.61 1.70
N CYS A 81 -18.39 14.33 1.29
CA CYS A 81 -17.79 14.19 -0.04
C CYS A 81 -16.73 13.08 -0.05
N ASP A 82 -16.60 12.37 -1.19
CA ASP A 82 -15.53 11.42 -1.43
C ASP A 82 -14.37 12.04 -2.18
N LEU A 83 -13.17 11.64 -1.82
CA LEU A 83 -11.99 11.78 -2.64
C LEU A 83 -11.36 10.40 -2.82
N CYS A 84 -11.28 9.94 -4.06
CA CYS A 84 -10.61 8.68 -4.40
C CYS A 84 -9.29 8.98 -5.10
N PHE A 85 -8.24 8.27 -4.70
CA PHE A 85 -6.94 8.34 -5.36
C PHE A 85 -6.31 6.96 -5.42
N ASP A 86 -5.42 6.78 -6.38
CA ASP A 86 -4.61 5.57 -6.54
C ASP A 86 -3.13 5.94 -6.51
N VAL A 87 -2.33 5.11 -5.81
CA VAL A 87 -0.88 5.31 -5.74
C VAL A 87 -0.21 4.50 -6.84
N SER A 88 0.24 5.19 -7.86
CA SER A 88 0.95 4.55 -8.97
C SER A 88 2.22 3.87 -8.48
N ASN A 89 2.40 2.59 -8.84
CA ASN A 89 3.55 1.78 -8.46
C ASN A 89 3.80 1.74 -6.93
N ALA A 90 2.73 1.56 -6.14
CA ALA A 90 2.76 1.62 -4.68
C ALA A 90 3.91 0.80 -4.07
N PHE A 91 4.11 -0.43 -4.51
CA PHE A 91 5.21 -1.27 -3.99
C PHE A 91 6.60 -0.68 -4.26
N GLY A 92 6.81 -0.05 -5.40
CA GLY A 92 8.09 0.56 -5.75
C GLY A 92 8.47 1.80 -4.92
N TRP A 93 7.57 2.31 -4.08
CA TRP A 93 7.87 3.38 -3.13
C TRP A 93 8.29 2.85 -1.77
N ALA A 94 7.96 1.61 -1.44
CA ALA A 94 8.26 1.02 -0.15
C ALA A 94 9.70 0.49 -0.12
N LYS A 95 10.49 0.99 0.82
CA LYS A 95 11.89 0.62 1.00
C LYS A 95 11.99 -0.66 1.82
N ARG A 96 12.86 -1.56 1.40
CA ARG A 96 13.18 -2.77 2.16
C ARG A 96 14.24 -2.48 3.23
N ASP A 97 14.08 -3.04 4.41
CA ASP A 97 15.07 -2.94 5.47
C ASP A 97 16.35 -3.72 5.13
N LYS A 98 16.17 -4.88 4.49
CA LYS A 98 17.26 -5.71 3.99
C LYS A 98 17.19 -5.81 2.47
N PRO A 99 18.25 -5.47 1.74
CA PRO A 99 18.29 -5.67 0.30
C PRO A 99 18.25 -7.16 -0.02
N MET A 100 17.75 -7.49 -1.21
CA MET A 100 17.62 -8.87 -1.68
C MET A 100 18.39 -9.02 -2.99
N ALA A 101 19.09 -10.14 -3.15
CA ALA A 101 19.70 -10.50 -4.42
C ALA A 101 18.68 -11.15 -5.35
N LEU A 102 18.67 -10.75 -6.61
CA LEU A 102 17.77 -11.26 -7.64
C LEU A 102 18.58 -11.73 -8.86
N HIS A 103 18.17 -12.84 -9.44
CA HIS A 103 18.58 -13.19 -10.79
C HIS A 103 18.00 -12.20 -11.80
N TYR A 104 18.75 -11.89 -12.84
CA TYR A 104 18.19 -11.21 -14.00
C TYR A 104 17.09 -12.08 -14.65
N PRO A 105 16.06 -11.47 -15.25
CA PRO A 105 15.07 -12.20 -16.01
C PRO A 105 15.74 -13.06 -17.09
N ARG A 106 15.16 -14.22 -17.36
CA ARG A 106 15.69 -15.16 -18.35
C ARG A 106 15.97 -14.47 -19.69
N GLY A 107 17.19 -14.63 -20.20
CA GLY A 107 17.65 -14.03 -21.44
C GLY A 107 18.21 -12.61 -21.28
N MET A 108 18.24 -12.06 -20.06
CA MET A 108 18.85 -10.77 -19.73
C MET A 108 20.05 -10.92 -18.80
N ASP A 109 20.57 -12.15 -18.65
CA ASP A 109 21.69 -12.44 -17.75
C ASP A 109 22.89 -11.52 -18.02
N GLN A 110 23.50 -11.03 -16.96
CA GLN A 110 24.68 -10.19 -16.99
C GLN A 110 25.85 -10.93 -16.34
N TYR A 111 27.05 -10.68 -16.86
CA TYR A 111 28.28 -11.27 -16.36
C TYR A 111 29.34 -10.19 -16.19
N ASP A 112 30.17 -10.34 -15.19
CA ASP A 112 31.32 -9.47 -14.99
C ASP A 112 32.30 -9.60 -16.18
N PRO A 113 32.68 -8.51 -16.84
CA PRO A 113 33.50 -8.57 -18.02
C PRO A 113 34.96 -9.00 -17.72
N VAL A 114 35.40 -8.93 -16.46
CA VAL A 114 36.76 -9.26 -16.04
C VAL A 114 36.84 -10.68 -15.49
N THR A 115 35.91 -11.04 -14.57
CA THR A 115 35.95 -12.35 -13.90
C THR A 115 35.11 -13.41 -14.63
N GLY A 116 34.16 -13.00 -15.46
CA GLY A 116 33.18 -13.89 -16.10
C GLY A 116 32.10 -14.41 -15.14
N GLU A 117 32.09 -13.95 -13.91
CA GLU A 117 31.10 -14.35 -12.92
C GLU A 117 29.73 -13.76 -13.20
N ARG A 118 28.68 -14.50 -12.82
CA ARG A 118 27.30 -14.06 -13.00
C ARG A 118 26.99 -12.93 -12.04
N LEU A 119 26.43 -11.84 -12.57
CA LEU A 119 25.98 -10.69 -11.78
C LEU A 119 24.52 -10.88 -11.33
N TYR A 120 24.18 -10.27 -10.21
CA TYR A 120 22.86 -10.25 -9.61
C TYR A 120 22.38 -8.82 -9.45
N MET A 121 21.06 -8.64 -9.48
CA MET A 121 20.42 -7.36 -9.18
C MET A 121 20.23 -7.22 -7.67
N ALA A 122 20.54 -6.06 -7.11
CA ALA A 122 20.20 -5.74 -5.72
C ALA A 122 18.85 -5.03 -5.65
N LEU A 123 17.87 -5.65 -4.97
CA LEU A 123 16.55 -5.08 -4.75
C LEU A 123 16.52 -4.32 -3.42
N TRP A 124 16.51 -3.00 -3.49
CA TRP A 124 16.39 -2.09 -2.34
C TRP A 124 14.98 -1.60 -2.08
N LEU A 125 14.18 -1.52 -3.12
CA LEU A 125 12.78 -1.14 -3.05
C LEU A 125 11.92 -2.38 -3.23
N ASN A 126 10.72 -2.33 -2.70
CA ASN A 126 9.81 -3.43 -2.86
C ASN A 126 9.33 -3.57 -4.31
N THR A 127 8.89 -4.75 -4.69
CA THR A 127 8.38 -5.03 -6.03
C THR A 127 7.29 -6.09 -6.03
N TYR A 128 6.67 -6.28 -7.18
CA TYR A 128 5.65 -7.30 -7.37
C TYR A 128 6.25 -8.70 -7.23
N GLY A 129 5.49 -9.59 -6.59
CA GLY A 129 5.82 -11.01 -6.40
C GLY A 129 6.55 -11.31 -5.10
N THR A 130 7.06 -10.35 -4.37
CA THR A 130 7.64 -10.58 -3.04
C THR A 130 6.54 -10.93 -2.02
N PRO A 131 6.70 -11.99 -1.19
CA PRO A 131 5.67 -12.40 -0.23
C PRO A 131 5.33 -11.33 0.81
N ASP A 132 6.30 -10.53 1.21
CA ASP A 132 6.19 -9.44 2.18
C ASP A 132 5.79 -8.09 1.57
N GLY A 133 5.56 -8.05 0.26
CA GLY A 133 5.32 -6.81 -0.47
C GLY A 133 4.19 -5.97 0.08
N GLY A 134 3.08 -6.61 0.45
CA GLY A 134 1.95 -5.96 1.07
C GLY A 134 2.26 -5.39 2.46
N ASN A 135 2.99 -6.15 3.28
CA ASN A 135 3.39 -5.76 4.63
C ASN A 135 4.28 -4.51 4.61
N ILE A 136 5.33 -4.53 3.79
CA ILE A 136 6.27 -3.39 3.64
C ILE A 136 5.52 -2.15 3.15
N TRP A 137 4.66 -2.29 2.12
CA TRP A 137 3.85 -1.18 1.64
C TRP A 137 2.91 -0.62 2.71
N GLN A 138 2.29 -1.49 3.51
CA GLN A 138 1.44 -1.06 4.61
C GLN A 138 2.22 -0.19 5.59
N GLY A 139 3.40 -0.61 6.01
CA GLY A 139 4.25 0.15 6.93
C GLY A 139 4.62 1.55 6.40
N GLU A 140 4.98 1.65 5.12
CA GLU A 140 5.27 2.93 4.47
C GLU A 140 4.04 3.82 4.36
N ARG A 141 2.90 3.26 3.94
CA ARG A 141 1.62 3.97 3.87
C ARG A 141 1.22 4.52 5.23
N ASP A 142 1.26 3.70 6.27
CA ASP A 142 0.88 4.06 7.64
C ASP A 142 1.78 5.17 8.18
N THR A 143 3.09 5.02 7.96
CA THR A 143 4.08 6.04 8.34
C THR A 143 3.82 7.35 7.62
N PHE A 144 3.57 7.31 6.32
CA PHE A 144 3.26 8.51 5.54
C PHE A 144 1.99 9.20 6.05
N ILE A 145 0.90 8.45 6.21
CA ILE A 145 -0.40 8.99 6.64
C ILE A 145 -0.26 9.61 8.05
N LEU A 146 0.27 8.84 9.00
CA LEU A 146 0.35 9.29 10.39
C LEU A 146 1.31 10.47 10.58
N LYS A 147 2.41 10.54 9.84
CA LYS A 147 3.33 11.68 9.90
C LYS A 147 2.82 12.90 9.14
N ARG A 148 2.31 12.69 7.92
CA ARG A 148 1.98 13.78 7.01
C ARG A 148 0.71 14.52 7.41
N PHE A 149 -0.26 13.79 7.96
CA PHE A 149 -1.56 14.36 8.32
C PHE A 149 -1.72 14.64 9.82
N ASN A 150 -0.70 14.38 10.63
CA ASN A 150 -0.71 14.75 12.04
C ASN A 150 -0.05 16.11 12.24
N ILE A 151 -0.65 17.16 11.68
CA ILE A 151 -0.17 18.52 11.69
C ILE A 151 -1.27 19.39 12.31
N HIS A 152 -0.92 20.06 13.46
CA HIS A 152 -1.86 20.96 14.14
C HIS A 152 -2.57 21.91 13.15
N PRO A 153 -3.87 22.08 13.23
CA PRO A 153 -4.80 21.63 14.28
C PRO A 153 -5.37 20.21 14.10
N TRP A 154 -4.89 19.47 13.09
CA TRP A 154 -5.34 18.11 12.80
C TRP A 154 -4.54 17.06 13.56
N THR A 155 -5.23 16.06 14.10
CA THR A 155 -4.63 14.85 14.64
C THR A 155 -5.14 13.65 13.86
N CYS A 156 -4.21 12.87 13.32
CA CYS A 156 -4.50 11.64 12.60
C CYS A 156 -4.21 10.42 13.46
N LYS A 157 -5.13 9.47 13.54
CA LYS A 157 -4.97 8.21 14.27
C LYS A 157 -5.46 7.03 13.44
N ALA A 158 -4.77 5.89 13.56
CA ALA A 158 -5.26 4.64 13.02
C ALA A 158 -6.44 4.11 13.85
N CYS A 159 -7.40 3.50 13.19
CA CYS A 159 -8.54 2.88 13.85
C CYS A 159 -8.11 1.54 14.47
N LEU A 160 -8.49 1.30 15.72
CA LEU A 160 -8.17 0.06 16.43
C LEU A 160 -8.90 -1.15 15.84
N MET A 161 -10.08 -0.94 15.27
CA MET A 161 -10.93 -2.02 14.76
C MET A 161 -10.58 -2.43 13.33
N ASP A 162 -9.97 -1.53 12.55
CA ASP A 162 -9.55 -1.76 11.17
C ASP A 162 -8.28 -0.97 10.87
N GLN A 163 -7.17 -1.67 10.70
CA GLN A 163 -5.85 -1.09 10.43
C GLN A 163 -5.74 -0.37 9.07
N CYS A 164 -6.73 -0.54 8.21
CA CYS A 164 -6.79 0.18 6.94
C CYS A 164 -7.58 1.48 7.01
N MET A 165 -8.14 1.81 8.18
CA MET A 165 -8.91 3.02 8.42
C MET A 165 -8.14 4.00 9.30
N TYR A 166 -8.19 5.27 8.91
CA TYR A 166 -7.66 6.38 9.69
C TYR A 166 -8.77 7.40 9.91
N TYR A 167 -8.73 8.04 11.05
CA TYR A 167 -9.63 9.14 11.34
C TYR A 167 -8.84 10.39 11.75
N PHE A 168 -9.42 11.52 11.43
CA PHE A 168 -8.84 12.83 11.67
C PHE A 168 -9.71 13.57 12.64
N THR A 169 -9.11 14.13 13.67
CA THR A 169 -9.79 15.05 14.60
C THR A 169 -9.21 16.44 14.44
N TYR A 170 -10.08 17.42 14.43
CA TYR A 170 -9.72 18.82 14.38
C TYR A 170 -9.85 19.42 15.77
N THR A 171 -8.76 20.00 16.30
CA THR A 171 -8.79 20.68 17.60
C THR A 171 -8.93 22.17 17.35
N THR A 172 -10.10 22.73 17.64
CA THR A 172 -10.29 24.18 17.65
C THR A 172 -9.82 24.76 18.97
N THR A 173 -9.04 25.80 18.91
CA THR A 173 -8.64 26.61 20.08
C THR A 173 -9.68 27.68 20.40
N GLU A 174 -10.60 27.95 19.49
CA GLU A 174 -11.69 28.89 19.72
C GLU A 174 -12.88 28.18 20.38
N PRO A 175 -13.49 28.77 21.39
CA PRO A 175 -14.71 28.24 21.97
C PRO A 175 -15.79 28.21 20.87
N VAL A 176 -16.39 27.01 20.70
CA VAL A 176 -17.54 26.86 19.77
C VAL A 176 -18.62 27.83 20.22
N PRO A 177 -19.15 28.70 19.33
CA PRO A 177 -20.24 29.59 19.66
C PRO A 177 -21.38 28.86 20.35
N GLU A 178 -21.97 29.42 21.39
CA GLU A 178 -23.03 28.75 22.17
C GLU A 178 -24.20 28.26 21.31
N SER A 179 -24.49 28.97 20.21
CA SER A 179 -25.51 28.60 19.22
C SER A 179 -25.15 27.28 18.52
N GLU A 180 -23.91 27.09 18.10
CA GLU A 180 -23.48 25.85 17.43
C GLU A 180 -23.33 24.70 18.43
N ALA A 181 -22.95 24.99 19.68
CA ALA A 181 -22.88 24.00 20.75
C ALA A 181 -24.29 23.51 21.16
N ALA A 182 -25.29 24.37 21.11
CA ALA A 182 -26.69 24.02 21.34
C ALA A 182 -27.24 23.12 20.24
N ASP A 183 -27.03 23.47 18.97
CA ASP A 183 -27.41 22.66 17.81
C ASP A 183 -26.73 21.28 17.80
N ALA A 184 -25.44 21.23 18.15
CA ALA A 184 -24.69 19.97 18.27
C ALA A 184 -25.22 19.10 19.42
N ARG A 185 -25.63 19.70 20.54
CA ARG A 185 -26.25 18.96 21.68
C ARG A 185 -27.64 18.45 21.32
N GLU A 186 -28.44 19.22 20.60
CA GLU A 186 -29.76 18.82 20.16
C GLU A 186 -29.70 17.66 19.15
N ARG A 187 -28.74 17.73 18.21
CA ARG A 187 -28.44 16.62 17.28
C ARG A 187 -27.88 15.39 18.01
N SER A 188 -27.02 15.54 19.03
CA SER A 188 -26.47 14.46 19.81
C SER A 188 -27.48 13.82 20.78
N GLY A 189 -28.48 14.57 21.22
CA GLY A 189 -29.58 14.08 22.06
C GLY A 189 -30.49 13.08 21.34
N SER A 190 -30.49 13.06 20.02
CA SER A 190 -31.21 12.09 19.19
C SER A 190 -30.39 10.83 18.86
N VAL A 191 -29.13 10.77 19.29
CA VAL A 191 -28.24 9.62 19.04
C VAL A 191 -28.43 8.58 20.14
N PRO A 192 -28.72 7.31 19.78
CA PRO A 192 -28.91 6.25 20.77
C PRO A 192 -27.70 6.12 21.70
N GLU A 193 -27.94 5.72 22.94
CA GLU A 193 -26.97 5.57 24.05
C GLU A 193 -25.72 4.74 23.70
N PHE A 194 -25.75 4.05 22.58
CA PHE A 194 -24.67 3.25 22.02
C PHE A 194 -23.41 4.05 21.65
N GLN A 195 -23.49 5.36 21.41
CA GLN A 195 -22.34 6.20 21.08
C GLN A 195 -21.61 6.78 22.31
N LYS A 196 -22.12 6.59 23.51
CA LYS A 196 -21.46 7.07 24.74
C LYS A 196 -20.36 6.13 25.24
N GLN A 197 -20.13 4.98 24.59
CA GLN A 197 -19.15 3.96 24.97
C GLN A 197 -17.98 3.82 23.95
N LEU A 198 -17.87 4.69 22.97
CA LEU A 198 -16.75 4.82 22.07
C LEU A 198 -15.96 6.08 22.42
#